data_8470a29351c66dff941488c3c2917a5c
#
_entry.id   8470a29351c66dff941488c3c2917a5c
#
_cell.length_a   1.000
_cell.length_b   1.000
_cell.length_c   1.000
_cell.angle_alpha   90.00
_cell.angle_beta   90.00
_cell.angle_gamma   90.00
#
_symmetry.space_group_name_H-M   'P 1'
#
loop_
_entity.id
_entity.type
_entity.pdbx_description
1 polymer ?
#
loop_
_entity_poly.entity_id
_entity_poly.type
_entity_poly.pdbx_seq_one_letter_code
_entity_poly.pdbx_strand_id
1 'polypeptide(L)'
;KKEFASDLNKLKNNLSNQIEKKNLEIETKEINDKLKDEKIDVTLPIRPFRQGKIHPVSQVIDEISSIFSEIGFSVEEGPDVETEYNNFTALNTPEDHPARDMHDTFYLEENKKVLLRTHTSPVQIRTMLNEKPPFKIIVPGRTYRCDSDQTHAPMFHQLEGLHIDKNITMSHLKGCLDYFIKEFFEVKSVKMRFRPSHFPFTEPSA
;
A
#
# COMPACT_ATOMS: atom_id res chain seq x y z
N LYS A 1 39.67 74.93 -39.26
CA LYS A 1 39.03 74.43 -37.98
C LYS A 1 37.94 73.35 -38.19
N LYS A 2 37.10 73.42 -39.23
CA LYS A 2 36.04 72.45 -39.50
C LYS A 2 36.59 71.09 -39.98
N GLU A 3 37.63 71.08 -40.84
CA GLU A 3 38.29 69.85 -41.30
C GLU A 3 38.91 69.04 -40.12
N PHE A 4 39.62 69.73 -39.25
CA PHE A 4 40.27 69.15 -38.10
C PHE A 4 39.27 68.51 -37.13
N ALA A 5 38.09 69.12 -36.92
CA ALA A 5 37.04 68.58 -36.11
C ALA A 5 36.40 67.31 -36.74
N SER A 6 36.31 67.28 -38.08
CA SER A 6 35.83 66.09 -38.81
C SER A 6 36.78 64.91 -38.68
N ASP A 7 38.10 65.16 -38.81
CA ASP A 7 39.11 64.11 -38.69
C ASP A 7 39.23 63.56 -37.26
N LEU A 8 39.04 64.44 -36.25
CA LEU A 8 39.04 64.06 -34.85
C LEU A 8 37.82 63.19 -34.51
N ASN A 9 36.65 63.51 -35.06
CA ASN A 9 35.45 62.67 -34.91
C ASN A 9 35.56 61.29 -35.60
N LYS A 10 36.19 61.22 -36.78
CA LYS A 10 36.50 59.98 -37.47
C LYS A 10 37.45 59.12 -36.66
N LEU A 11 38.51 59.71 -36.09
CA LEU A 11 39.45 58.99 -35.22
C LEU A 11 38.76 58.44 -33.95
N LYS A 12 37.94 59.31 -33.31
CA LYS A 12 37.18 58.91 -32.14
C LYS A 12 36.27 57.70 -32.45
N ASN A 13 35.51 57.78 -33.54
CA ASN A 13 34.60 56.70 -33.93
C ASN A 13 35.36 55.41 -34.25
N ASN A 14 36.52 55.54 -34.93
CA ASN A 14 37.35 54.38 -35.25
C ASN A 14 37.94 53.74 -34.01
N LEU A 15 38.40 54.49 -33.02
CA LEU A 15 38.91 54.03 -31.75
C LEU A 15 37.78 53.36 -30.93
N SER A 16 36.58 53.97 -30.85
CA SER A 16 35.44 53.41 -30.16
C SER A 16 35.03 52.02 -30.73
N ASN A 17 34.98 51.96 -32.08
CA ASN A 17 34.64 50.65 -32.72
C ASN A 17 35.73 49.60 -32.52
N GLN A 18 37.02 50.00 -32.47
CA GLN A 18 38.09 49.05 -32.16
C GLN A 18 38.04 48.55 -30.71
N ILE A 19 37.69 49.42 -29.75
CA ILE A 19 37.53 49.07 -28.33
C ILE A 19 36.37 48.12 -28.15
N GLU A 20 35.20 48.41 -28.73
CA GLU A 20 34.04 47.56 -28.70
C GLU A 20 34.33 46.17 -29.27
N LYS A 21 35.01 46.14 -30.44
CA LYS A 21 35.40 44.88 -31.07
C LYS A 21 36.33 44.04 -30.19
N LYS A 22 37.25 44.70 -29.51
CA LYS A 22 38.23 44.07 -28.64
C LYS A 22 37.58 43.56 -27.32
N ASN A 23 36.65 44.34 -26.78
CA ASN A 23 35.87 43.91 -25.61
C ASN A 23 35.05 42.65 -25.93
N LEU A 24 34.37 42.63 -27.07
CA LEU A 24 33.60 41.46 -27.50
C LEU A 24 34.49 40.20 -27.68
N GLU A 25 35.70 40.38 -28.24
CA GLU A 25 36.67 39.30 -28.37
C GLU A 25 37.10 38.73 -26.99
N ILE A 26 37.35 39.63 -26.02
CA ILE A 26 37.78 39.26 -24.67
C ILE A 26 36.63 38.55 -23.94
N GLU A 27 35.42 39.11 -23.94
CA GLU A 27 34.24 38.50 -23.33
C GLU A 27 33.95 37.12 -23.92
N THR A 28 34.01 36.99 -25.25
CA THR A 28 33.81 35.70 -25.92
C THR A 28 34.88 34.69 -25.52
N LYS A 29 36.12 35.12 -25.36
CA LYS A 29 37.21 34.25 -24.90
C LYS A 29 37.02 33.81 -23.46
N GLU A 30 36.66 34.72 -22.55
CA GLU A 30 36.39 34.41 -21.16
C GLU A 30 35.23 33.43 -20.99
N ILE A 31 34.14 33.61 -21.76
CA ILE A 31 33.01 32.69 -21.78
C ILE A 31 33.42 31.31 -22.26
N ASN A 32 34.17 31.23 -23.37
CA ASN A 32 34.63 29.97 -23.91
C ASN A 32 35.62 29.23 -22.98
N ASP A 33 36.45 29.95 -22.25
CA ASP A 33 37.38 29.35 -21.29
C ASP A 33 36.61 28.84 -20.06
N LYS A 34 35.62 29.58 -19.55
CA LYS A 34 34.70 29.09 -18.50
C LYS A 34 33.92 27.83 -18.93
N LEU A 35 33.40 27.82 -20.16
CA LEU A 35 32.68 26.66 -20.70
C LEU A 35 33.55 25.41 -20.87
N LYS A 36 34.89 25.56 -21.00
CA LYS A 36 35.81 24.42 -21.03
C LYS A 36 35.99 23.80 -19.66
N ASP A 37 35.99 24.61 -18.61
CA ASP A 37 36.15 24.15 -17.23
C ASP A 37 34.81 23.59 -16.63
N GLU A 38 33.68 24.09 -17.13
CA GLU A 38 32.32 23.63 -16.73
C GLU A 38 31.84 22.44 -17.58
N LYS A 39 32.68 21.41 -17.77
CA LYS A 39 32.25 20.17 -18.44
C LYS A 39 31.28 19.40 -17.56
N ILE A 40 29.98 19.57 -17.80
CA ILE A 40 28.93 18.70 -17.24
C ILE A 40 28.78 17.50 -18.18
N ASP A 41 28.99 16.30 -17.64
CA ASP A 41 28.74 15.07 -18.39
C ASP A 41 27.22 14.85 -18.49
N VAL A 42 26.65 15.24 -19.62
CA VAL A 42 25.22 15.12 -19.92
C VAL A 42 24.80 13.66 -20.22
N THR A 43 25.76 12.74 -20.31
CA THR A 43 25.45 11.31 -20.49
C THR A 43 25.16 10.61 -19.17
N LEU A 44 25.54 11.21 -18.03
CA LEU A 44 25.21 10.68 -16.71
C LEU A 44 23.76 11.02 -16.37
N PRO A 45 22.96 10.05 -15.90
CA PRO A 45 21.61 10.31 -15.43
C PRO A 45 21.68 11.28 -14.25
N ILE A 46 20.88 12.33 -14.28
CA ILE A 46 20.84 13.44 -13.30
C ILE A 46 20.57 12.94 -11.87
N ARG A 47 19.89 11.82 -11.72
CA ARG A 47 19.75 11.04 -10.48
C ARG A 47 19.50 9.57 -10.86
N PRO A 48 20.08 8.61 -10.12
CA PRO A 48 19.66 7.23 -10.29
C PRO A 48 18.17 7.14 -9.95
N PHE A 49 17.36 6.83 -10.96
CA PHE A 49 15.94 6.60 -10.76
C PHE A 49 15.83 5.31 -9.93
N ARG A 50 15.63 5.46 -8.62
CA ARG A 50 15.29 4.32 -7.77
C ARG A 50 13.89 3.89 -8.18
N GLN A 51 13.78 2.86 -9.00
CA GLN A 51 12.51 2.20 -9.22
C GLN A 51 12.06 1.64 -7.86
N GLY A 52 10.97 2.19 -7.35
CA GLY A 52 10.29 1.61 -6.20
C GLY A 52 9.82 0.20 -6.57
N LYS A 53 9.78 -0.69 -5.58
CA LYS A 53 9.18 -2.03 -5.72
C LYS A 53 8.02 -2.13 -4.76
N ILE A 54 6.94 -2.76 -5.20
CA ILE A 54 5.79 -3.04 -4.34
C ILE A 54 6.21 -4.13 -3.33
N HIS A 55 5.81 -3.95 -2.07
CA HIS A 55 6.10 -4.92 -1.02
C HIS A 55 5.43 -6.27 -1.34
N PRO A 56 6.09 -7.43 -1.11
CA PRO A 56 5.51 -8.75 -1.42
C PRO A 56 4.13 -8.99 -0.81
N VAL A 57 3.89 -8.56 0.43
CA VAL A 57 2.56 -8.67 1.08
C VAL A 57 1.50 -7.90 0.29
N SER A 58 1.80 -6.68 -0.19
CA SER A 58 0.86 -5.91 -1.00
C SER A 58 0.56 -6.60 -2.33
N GLN A 59 1.58 -7.17 -2.99
CA GLN A 59 1.38 -7.93 -4.21
C GLN A 59 0.46 -9.14 -3.99
N VAL A 60 0.65 -9.88 -2.89
CA VAL A 60 -0.20 -11.02 -2.53
C VAL A 60 -1.63 -10.58 -2.23
N ILE A 61 -1.82 -9.47 -1.50
CA ILE A 61 -3.16 -8.94 -1.21
C ILE A 61 -3.86 -8.52 -2.51
N ASP A 62 -3.17 -7.85 -3.42
CA ASP A 62 -3.72 -7.43 -4.70
C ASP A 62 -4.11 -8.64 -5.58
N GLU A 63 -3.27 -9.67 -5.62
CA GLU A 63 -3.52 -10.92 -6.34
C GLU A 63 -4.74 -11.67 -5.77
N ILE A 64 -4.80 -11.88 -4.46
CA ILE A 64 -5.94 -12.52 -3.80
C ILE A 64 -7.22 -11.71 -4.05
N SER A 65 -7.15 -10.38 -3.92
CA SER A 65 -8.29 -9.50 -4.16
C SER A 65 -8.80 -9.59 -5.60
N SER A 66 -7.90 -9.72 -6.57
CA SER A 66 -8.25 -9.93 -7.97
C SER A 66 -9.00 -11.25 -8.17
N ILE A 67 -8.47 -12.36 -7.64
CA ILE A 67 -9.08 -13.69 -7.75
C ILE A 67 -10.49 -13.70 -7.15
N PHE A 68 -10.67 -13.13 -5.96
CA PHE A 68 -11.98 -13.07 -5.31
C PHE A 68 -12.96 -12.14 -6.02
N SER A 69 -12.46 -11.04 -6.61
CA SER A 69 -13.30 -10.12 -7.41
C SER A 69 -13.88 -10.81 -8.65
N GLU A 70 -13.17 -11.72 -9.29
CA GLU A 70 -13.66 -12.52 -10.44
C GLU A 70 -14.86 -13.39 -10.08
N ILE A 71 -14.97 -13.83 -8.84
CA ILE A 71 -16.13 -14.60 -8.34
C ILE A 71 -17.14 -13.75 -7.59
N GLY A 72 -17.03 -12.41 -7.71
CA GLY A 72 -18.04 -11.45 -7.25
C GLY A 72 -17.93 -11.03 -5.79
N PHE A 73 -16.76 -11.11 -5.17
CA PHE A 73 -16.51 -10.51 -3.87
C PHE A 73 -16.05 -9.05 -4.03
N SER A 74 -16.52 -8.17 -3.15
CA SER A 74 -15.98 -6.83 -2.96
C SER A 74 -14.93 -6.82 -1.85
N VAL A 75 -13.99 -5.88 -1.92
CA VAL A 75 -12.99 -5.67 -0.87
C VAL A 75 -13.52 -4.65 0.11
N GLU A 76 -13.59 -5.01 1.39
CA GLU A 76 -13.99 -4.13 2.47
C GLU A 76 -12.82 -3.88 3.41
N GLU A 77 -12.69 -2.65 3.90
CA GLU A 77 -11.64 -2.24 4.81
C GLU A 77 -12.22 -1.72 6.13
N GLY A 78 -11.44 -1.81 7.18
CA GLY A 78 -11.80 -1.29 8.49
C GLY A 78 -10.61 -0.87 9.33
N PRO A 79 -10.86 -0.16 10.43
CA PRO A 79 -9.80 0.37 11.28
C PRO A 79 -9.02 -0.73 12.00
N ASP A 80 -7.74 -0.50 12.24
CA ASP A 80 -6.89 -1.37 13.08
C ASP A 80 -7.27 -1.25 14.57
N VAL A 81 -7.68 -0.05 15.00
CA VAL A 81 -8.19 0.22 16.34
C VAL A 81 -9.69 -0.04 16.37
N GLU A 82 -10.12 -0.94 17.23
CA GLU A 82 -11.50 -1.44 17.22
C GLU A 82 -12.09 -1.48 18.63
N THR A 83 -13.42 -1.54 18.70
CA THR A 83 -14.13 -1.75 19.95
C THR A 83 -14.12 -3.21 20.35
N GLU A 84 -14.12 -3.46 21.63
CA GLU A 84 -14.28 -4.81 22.20
C GLU A 84 -15.57 -5.47 21.70
N TYR A 85 -16.65 -4.69 21.58
CA TYR A 85 -17.92 -5.16 21.06
C TYR A 85 -17.81 -5.79 19.65
N ASN A 86 -17.21 -5.07 18.70
CA ASN A 86 -17.08 -5.56 17.33
C ASN A 86 -16.07 -6.70 17.21
N ASN A 87 -15.03 -6.68 18.06
CA ASN A 87 -13.96 -7.68 17.97
C ASN A 87 -14.33 -9.01 18.63
N PHE A 88 -15.23 -8.99 19.63
CA PHE A 88 -15.57 -10.17 20.41
C PHE A 88 -17.06 -10.37 20.62
N THR A 89 -17.74 -9.43 21.26
CA THR A 89 -19.14 -9.63 21.71
C THR A 89 -20.10 -9.87 20.55
N ALA A 90 -20.01 -9.06 19.49
CA ALA A 90 -20.85 -9.24 18.30
C ALA A 90 -20.51 -10.50 17.49
N LEU A 91 -19.35 -11.11 17.74
CA LEU A 91 -18.90 -12.37 17.15
C LEU A 91 -19.13 -13.57 18.08
N ASN A 92 -20.06 -13.45 19.03
CA ASN A 92 -20.42 -14.52 19.94
C ASN A 92 -19.24 -15.12 20.74
N THR A 93 -18.20 -14.33 20.98
CA THR A 93 -17.07 -14.72 21.82
C THR A 93 -17.43 -14.39 23.27
N PRO A 94 -17.56 -15.37 24.21
CA PRO A 94 -17.97 -15.10 25.57
C PRO A 94 -16.94 -14.29 26.37
N GLU A 95 -17.37 -13.70 27.48
CA GLU A 95 -16.52 -12.81 28.29
C GLU A 95 -15.33 -13.54 28.95
N ASP A 96 -15.48 -14.79 29.26
CA ASP A 96 -14.47 -15.67 29.86
C ASP A 96 -13.58 -16.38 28.82
N HIS A 97 -13.73 -16.06 27.55
CA HIS A 97 -12.92 -16.68 26.50
C HIS A 97 -11.44 -16.24 26.61
N PRO A 98 -10.47 -17.19 26.54
CA PRO A 98 -9.05 -16.88 26.70
C PRO A 98 -8.52 -15.79 25.75
N ALA A 99 -9.03 -15.72 24.53
CA ALA A 99 -8.64 -14.70 23.54
C ALA A 99 -8.91 -13.24 23.99
N ARG A 100 -9.74 -13.04 25.04
CA ARG A 100 -9.98 -11.72 25.65
C ARG A 100 -8.98 -11.39 26.76
N ASP A 101 -8.07 -12.29 27.08
CA ASP A 101 -7.04 -12.02 28.07
C ASP A 101 -6.08 -10.92 27.58
N MET A 102 -5.55 -10.14 28.51
CA MET A 102 -4.52 -9.14 28.24
C MET A 102 -3.22 -9.77 27.74
N HIS A 103 -3.01 -11.05 27.95
CA HIS A 103 -1.88 -11.78 27.43
C HIS A 103 -1.97 -12.04 25.91
N ASP A 104 -3.18 -12.07 25.36
CA ASP A 104 -3.42 -12.37 23.95
C ASP A 104 -3.87 -11.14 23.13
N THR A 105 -4.40 -10.10 23.78
CA THR A 105 -4.98 -8.92 23.13
C THR A 105 -4.34 -7.62 23.58
N PHE A 106 -3.95 -6.76 22.63
CA PHE A 106 -3.48 -5.41 22.91
C PHE A 106 -4.65 -4.45 23.18
N TYR A 107 -4.94 -4.19 24.45
CA TYR A 107 -5.89 -3.17 24.85
C TYR A 107 -5.21 -1.79 24.91
N LEU A 108 -5.88 -0.77 24.39
CA LEU A 108 -5.38 0.61 24.36
C LEU A 108 -5.87 1.44 25.56
N GLU A 109 -6.89 0.96 26.27
CA GLU A 109 -7.48 1.59 27.43
C GLU A 109 -7.59 0.61 28.61
N GLU A 110 -7.45 1.10 29.83
CA GLU A 110 -7.57 0.30 31.06
C GLU A 110 -8.95 -0.36 31.22
N ASN A 111 -10.00 0.29 30.66
CA ASN A 111 -11.37 -0.23 30.70
C ASN A 111 -11.64 -1.36 29.69
N LYS A 112 -10.64 -1.77 28.93
CA LYS A 112 -10.69 -2.83 27.91
C LYS A 112 -11.75 -2.64 26.80
N LYS A 113 -12.21 -1.41 26.56
CA LYS A 113 -13.24 -1.15 25.53
C LYS A 113 -12.68 -0.92 24.15
N VAL A 114 -11.41 -0.55 24.07
CA VAL A 114 -10.70 -0.22 22.81
C VAL A 114 -9.42 -1.07 22.76
N LEU A 115 -9.20 -1.69 21.61
CA LEU A 115 -8.10 -2.62 21.39
C LEU A 115 -7.56 -2.55 19.95
N LEU A 116 -6.40 -3.13 19.71
CA LEU A 116 -5.95 -3.47 18.36
C LEU A 116 -6.63 -4.80 17.94
N ARG A 117 -7.30 -4.79 16.79
CA ARG A 117 -8.07 -5.94 16.33
C ARG A 117 -7.21 -7.21 16.22
N THR A 118 -7.71 -8.31 16.76
CA THR A 118 -7.04 -9.61 16.79
C THR A 118 -7.29 -10.45 15.54
N HIS A 119 -8.24 -10.05 14.72
CA HIS A 119 -8.61 -10.62 13.43
C HIS A 119 -9.34 -9.56 12.58
N THR A 120 -9.64 -9.86 11.32
CA THR A 120 -10.32 -8.92 10.43
C THR A 120 -11.85 -9.01 10.49
N SER A 121 -12.41 -9.94 11.25
CA SER A 121 -13.86 -10.14 11.41
C SER A 121 -14.67 -8.92 11.92
N PRO A 122 -14.12 -7.96 12.69
CA PRO A 122 -14.86 -6.74 13.02
C PRO A 122 -15.43 -6.00 11.81
N VAL A 123 -14.77 -6.08 10.66
CA VAL A 123 -15.27 -5.45 9.43
C VAL A 123 -16.53 -6.14 8.93
N GLN A 124 -16.64 -7.47 9.11
CA GLN A 124 -17.87 -8.22 8.81
C GLN A 124 -19.04 -7.68 9.65
N ILE A 125 -18.82 -7.42 10.94
CA ILE A 125 -19.84 -6.81 11.82
C ILE A 125 -20.22 -5.42 11.33
N ARG A 126 -19.25 -4.58 10.97
CA ARG A 126 -19.49 -3.24 10.44
C ARG A 126 -20.32 -3.28 9.15
N THR A 127 -19.99 -4.18 8.24
CA THR A 127 -20.74 -4.37 6.99
C THR A 127 -22.18 -4.81 7.29
N MET A 128 -22.37 -5.81 8.16
CA MET A 128 -23.71 -6.27 8.55
C MET A 128 -24.57 -5.23 9.29
N LEU A 129 -23.96 -4.28 9.97
CA LEU A 129 -24.66 -3.16 10.60
C LEU A 129 -25.07 -2.08 9.60
N ASN A 130 -24.32 -1.91 8.53
CA ASN A 130 -24.53 -0.84 7.55
C ASN A 130 -25.32 -1.30 6.31
N GLU A 131 -25.22 -2.57 5.94
CA GLU A 131 -25.76 -3.11 4.72
C GLU A 131 -26.72 -4.27 4.97
N LYS A 132 -27.61 -4.52 4.01
CA LYS A 132 -28.51 -5.67 4.05
C LYS A 132 -28.05 -6.73 3.05
N PRO A 133 -28.16 -8.03 3.43
CA PRO A 133 -27.87 -9.11 2.49
C PRO A 133 -28.76 -9.04 1.22
N PRO A 134 -28.29 -9.56 0.08
CA PRO A 134 -27.11 -10.41 -0.06
C PRO A 134 -25.82 -9.59 -0.25
N PHE A 135 -24.68 -10.10 0.26
CA PHE A 135 -23.38 -9.55 -0.02
C PHE A 135 -22.26 -10.61 0.09
N LYS A 136 -21.19 -10.36 -0.66
CA LYS A 136 -19.96 -11.14 -0.65
C LYS A 136 -18.80 -10.19 -0.46
N ILE A 137 -18.04 -10.32 0.60
CA ILE A 137 -16.92 -9.47 0.92
C ILE A 137 -15.67 -10.25 1.25
N ILE A 138 -14.51 -9.70 0.94
CA ILE A 138 -13.23 -10.09 1.53
C ILE A 138 -12.66 -8.93 2.31
N VAL A 139 -11.98 -9.24 3.39
CA VAL A 139 -11.43 -8.26 4.31
C VAL A 139 -9.93 -8.54 4.51
N PRO A 140 -9.07 -8.01 3.65
CA PRO A 140 -7.64 -8.01 3.90
C PRO A 140 -7.28 -6.98 4.97
N GLY A 141 -6.31 -7.29 5.84
CA GLY A 141 -5.90 -6.31 6.83
C GLY A 141 -4.82 -6.81 7.77
N ARG A 142 -4.29 -5.88 8.57
CA ARG A 142 -3.37 -6.17 9.66
C ARG A 142 -4.15 -6.62 10.88
N THR A 143 -3.58 -7.53 11.63
CA THR A 143 -4.10 -8.04 12.89
C THR A 143 -2.99 -8.09 13.92
N TYR A 144 -3.35 -8.04 15.19
CA TYR A 144 -2.40 -7.85 16.28
C TYR A 144 -2.69 -8.83 17.42
N ARG A 145 -1.66 -9.52 17.90
CA ARG A 145 -1.76 -10.43 19.05
C ARG A 145 -0.51 -10.27 19.93
N CYS A 146 -0.68 -10.40 21.22
CA CYS A 146 0.42 -10.29 22.19
C CYS A 146 1.35 -11.52 22.18
N ASP A 147 1.42 -12.26 21.08
CA ASP A 147 2.33 -13.37 20.94
C ASP A 147 3.79 -12.87 20.90
N SER A 148 4.64 -13.49 21.70
CA SER A 148 6.06 -13.11 21.83
C SER A 148 6.92 -14.35 21.93
N ASP A 149 7.03 -15.11 20.83
CA ASP A 149 7.94 -16.22 20.71
C ASP A 149 8.76 -16.16 19.41
N GLN A 150 9.61 -17.14 19.18
CA GLN A 150 10.47 -17.17 17.99
C GLN A 150 9.72 -17.40 16.67
N THR A 151 8.48 -17.85 16.73
CA THR A 151 7.67 -18.26 15.58
C THR A 151 6.51 -17.32 15.29
N HIS A 152 6.15 -16.44 16.22
CA HIS A 152 5.02 -15.53 16.11
C HIS A 152 5.48 -14.06 16.08
N ALA A 153 4.91 -13.30 15.17
CA ALA A 153 5.05 -11.85 15.14
C ALA A 153 3.80 -11.22 15.78
N PRO A 154 3.95 -10.14 16.56
CA PRO A 154 2.82 -9.46 17.20
C PRO A 154 1.87 -8.81 16.20
N MET A 155 2.28 -8.62 14.97
CA MET A 155 1.47 -8.14 13.85
C MET A 155 1.63 -9.06 12.65
N PHE A 156 0.51 -9.45 12.05
CA PHE A 156 0.50 -10.23 10.81
C PHE A 156 -0.67 -9.77 9.92
N HIS A 157 -0.67 -10.21 8.67
CA HIS A 157 -1.74 -9.92 7.74
C HIS A 157 -2.69 -11.12 7.68
N GLN A 158 -3.98 -10.82 7.65
CA GLN A 158 -5.06 -11.78 7.53
C GLN A 158 -6.02 -11.34 6.44
N LEU A 159 -6.61 -12.29 5.75
CA LEU A 159 -7.71 -12.06 4.83
C LEU A 159 -8.85 -13.00 5.21
N GLU A 160 -10.03 -12.44 5.46
CA GLU A 160 -11.25 -13.19 5.71
C GLU A 160 -12.26 -12.98 4.58
N GLY A 161 -13.12 -13.96 4.36
CA GLY A 161 -14.22 -13.85 3.41
C GLY A 161 -15.55 -14.08 4.08
N LEU A 162 -16.57 -13.31 3.69
CA LEU A 162 -17.95 -13.49 4.14
C LEU A 162 -18.89 -13.46 2.93
N HIS A 163 -19.73 -14.49 2.82
CA HIS A 163 -20.81 -14.53 1.83
C HIS A 163 -22.14 -14.81 2.52
N ILE A 164 -23.05 -13.87 2.47
CA ILE A 164 -24.42 -14.01 3.00
C ILE A 164 -25.39 -13.89 1.85
N ASP A 165 -26.12 -14.99 1.60
CA ASP A 165 -27.18 -15.03 0.58
C ASP A 165 -28.14 -16.19 0.90
N LYS A 166 -29.25 -16.27 0.16
CA LYS A 166 -30.20 -17.37 0.24
C LYS A 166 -29.57 -18.67 -0.28
N ASN A 167 -29.80 -19.76 0.43
CA ASN A 167 -29.38 -21.12 0.04
C ASN A 167 -27.87 -21.34 -0.02
N ILE A 168 -27.07 -20.54 0.69
CA ILE A 168 -25.63 -20.78 0.85
C ILE A 168 -25.41 -22.05 1.67
N THR A 169 -24.46 -22.86 1.23
CA THR A 169 -24.15 -24.18 1.82
C THR A 169 -22.64 -24.36 1.96
N MET A 170 -22.22 -25.37 2.71
CA MET A 170 -20.81 -25.78 2.81
C MET A 170 -20.20 -26.14 1.44
N SER A 171 -21.01 -26.54 0.46
CA SER A 171 -20.51 -26.80 -0.90
C SER A 171 -20.05 -25.51 -1.60
N HIS A 172 -20.71 -24.37 -1.33
CA HIS A 172 -20.28 -23.07 -1.85
C HIS A 172 -18.94 -22.64 -1.22
N LEU A 173 -18.76 -22.85 0.08
CA LEU A 173 -17.49 -22.59 0.76
C LEU A 173 -16.37 -23.45 0.17
N LYS A 174 -16.59 -24.75 0.01
CA LYS A 174 -15.62 -25.66 -0.59
C LYS A 174 -15.28 -25.29 -2.03
N GLY A 175 -16.27 -24.92 -2.83
CA GLY A 175 -16.08 -24.50 -4.22
C GLY A 175 -15.28 -23.19 -4.31
N CYS A 176 -15.56 -22.24 -3.43
CA CYS A 176 -14.84 -20.97 -3.35
C CYS A 176 -13.35 -21.19 -2.99
N LEU A 177 -13.07 -22.03 -2.00
CA LEU A 177 -11.70 -22.36 -1.60
C LEU A 177 -10.97 -23.19 -2.66
N ASP A 178 -11.64 -24.14 -3.34
CA ASP A 178 -11.04 -24.90 -4.44
C ASP A 178 -10.65 -24.00 -5.61
N TYR A 179 -11.53 -23.07 -5.99
CA TYR A 179 -11.26 -22.08 -6.99
C TYR A 179 -10.06 -21.20 -6.61
N PHE A 180 -10.11 -20.57 -5.42
CA PHE A 180 -9.05 -19.71 -4.92
C PHE A 180 -7.68 -20.40 -4.94
N ILE A 181 -7.57 -21.62 -4.40
CA ILE A 181 -6.30 -22.33 -4.31
C ILE A 181 -5.76 -22.67 -5.72
N LYS A 182 -6.64 -23.04 -6.65
CA LYS A 182 -6.22 -23.36 -8.03
C LYS A 182 -5.68 -22.14 -8.76
N GLU A 183 -6.36 -21.00 -8.65
CA GLU A 183 -5.92 -19.76 -9.29
C GLU A 183 -4.64 -19.22 -8.64
N PHE A 184 -4.61 -19.15 -7.32
CA PHE A 184 -3.48 -18.58 -6.60
C PHE A 184 -2.17 -19.39 -6.75
N PHE A 185 -2.24 -20.71 -6.81
CA PHE A 185 -1.08 -21.58 -7.02
C PHE A 185 -0.87 -21.99 -8.48
N GLU A 186 -1.71 -21.52 -9.39
CA GLU A 186 -1.66 -21.86 -10.83
C GLU A 186 -1.67 -23.36 -11.10
N VAL A 187 -2.47 -24.12 -10.35
CA VAL A 187 -2.52 -25.59 -10.44
C VAL A 187 -3.87 -26.09 -10.96
N LYS A 188 -3.86 -27.12 -11.80
CA LYS A 188 -5.07 -27.68 -12.40
C LYS A 188 -5.94 -28.47 -11.43
N SER A 189 -5.36 -29.03 -10.38
CA SER A 189 -6.07 -29.83 -9.40
C SER A 189 -5.44 -29.73 -8.01
N VAL A 190 -6.29 -29.68 -6.99
CA VAL A 190 -5.88 -29.60 -5.59
C VAL A 190 -6.62 -30.67 -4.79
N LYS A 191 -5.94 -31.30 -3.85
CA LYS A 191 -6.53 -32.19 -2.88
C LYS A 191 -6.67 -31.47 -1.55
N MET A 192 -7.84 -30.87 -1.30
CA MET A 192 -8.15 -30.22 -0.03
C MET A 192 -8.64 -31.23 1.01
N ARG A 193 -8.31 -30.95 2.28
CA ARG A 193 -8.76 -31.71 3.41
C ARG A 193 -9.47 -30.77 4.38
N PHE A 194 -10.75 -31.06 4.67
CA PHE A 194 -11.54 -30.38 5.68
C PHE A 194 -11.60 -31.23 6.93
N ARG A 195 -11.55 -30.57 8.10
CA ARG A 195 -11.71 -31.23 9.41
C ARG A 195 -12.78 -30.49 10.21
N PRO A 196 -13.80 -31.17 10.74
CA PRO A 196 -14.73 -30.53 11.65
C PRO A 196 -14.00 -29.84 12.79
N SER A 197 -14.38 -28.63 13.11
CA SER A 197 -13.80 -27.81 14.15
C SER A 197 -14.89 -26.98 14.82
N HIS A 198 -14.61 -26.41 15.98
CA HIS A 198 -15.48 -25.45 16.65
C HIS A 198 -14.92 -24.05 16.54
N PHE A 199 -15.79 -23.09 16.24
CA PHE A 199 -15.46 -21.68 16.26
C PHE A 199 -16.67 -20.88 16.76
N PRO A 200 -16.51 -19.85 17.63
CA PRO A 200 -17.63 -19.17 18.30
C PRO A 200 -18.73 -18.64 17.40
N PHE A 201 -18.39 -18.19 16.21
CA PHE A 201 -19.33 -17.57 15.26
C PHE A 201 -19.48 -18.32 13.94
N THR A 202 -19.06 -19.59 13.87
CA THR A 202 -19.25 -20.43 12.68
C THR A 202 -19.86 -21.78 13.05
N GLU A 203 -20.98 -22.15 12.40
CA GLU A 203 -21.70 -23.41 12.60
C GLU A 203 -22.39 -23.82 11.29
N PRO A 204 -22.06 -24.95 10.65
CA PRO A 204 -20.99 -25.89 10.98
C PRO A 204 -19.61 -25.31 10.64
N SER A 205 -18.57 -25.79 11.31
CA SER A 205 -17.17 -25.34 11.13
C SER A 205 -16.27 -26.51 10.73
N ALA A 206 -15.33 -26.25 9.79
CA ALA A 206 -14.39 -27.23 9.30
C ALA A 206 -13.08 -26.58 8.78
#